data_6bbba8ed95eeb846084b0c1368b63b15
#
_entry.id   6bbba8ed95eeb846084b0c1368b63b15
#
_cell.length_a   1.000
_cell.length_b   1.000
_cell.length_c   1.000
_cell.angle_alpha   90.00
_cell.angle_beta   90.00
_cell.angle_gamma   90.00
#
_symmetry.space_group_name_H-M   'P 1'
#
loop_
_entity.id
_entity.type
_entity.pdbx_description
1 polymer ?
#
loop_
_entity_poly.entity_id
_entity_poly.type
_entity_poly.pdbx_seq_one_letter_code
_entity_poly.pdbx_strand_id
1 'polypeptide(L)'
;MRLLLIYHRMSKNNLTAGLINFIEDEIMPRYENFDKAHDRRHAFTVMSQSLQLTKFYEVDVAMVYTIAAYHDLGLSEGRAMHHTASARIVREDERLRQFFTPEQIETIADAVEDHRASNLHEPRTIYGKIIAEADRIIEPETIMTRTVQYGLSRYPTLTKDEHIERAVAHIKEKYGRGGYMRLWIPQSQNSVRLEEFRMMIDNENELKRSLEVIYSEQKACY
;
A
#
# COMPACT_ATOMS: atom_id res chain seq x y z
N MET A 1 -9.27 -1.39 19.72
CA MET A 1 -8.80 -0.86 21.02
C MET A 1 -7.37 -0.27 21.01
N ARG A 2 -6.49 -0.59 20.03
CA ARG A 2 -5.13 -0.01 19.93
C ARG A 2 -5.04 1.31 19.15
N LEU A 3 -5.94 1.60 18.23
CA LEU A 3 -5.99 2.87 17.47
C LEU A 3 -6.35 4.08 18.37
N LEU A 4 -7.24 3.91 19.33
CA LEU A 4 -7.63 4.96 20.28
C LEU A 4 -6.47 5.48 21.18
N LEU A 5 -5.44 4.69 21.42
CA LEU A 5 -4.28 5.09 22.24
C LEU A 5 -3.28 5.98 21.48
N ILE A 6 -3.22 5.88 20.17
CA ILE A 6 -2.43 6.79 19.32
C ILE A 6 -3.09 8.18 19.29
N TYR A 7 -4.41 8.22 19.42
CA TYR A 7 -5.25 9.42 19.38
C TYR A 7 -5.03 10.43 20.50
N HIS A 8 -4.73 9.96 21.70
CA HIS A 8 -4.70 10.84 22.90
C HIS A 8 -3.51 11.81 22.93
N ARG A 9 -2.56 11.70 21.98
CA ARG A 9 -1.33 12.51 21.94
C ARG A 9 -1.35 13.64 20.90
N MET A 10 -2.42 13.80 20.11
CA MET A 10 -2.46 14.73 18.97
C MET A 10 -3.60 15.75 19.10
N SER A 11 -3.46 16.72 20.00
CA SER A 11 -4.47 17.73 20.31
C SER A 11 -4.70 18.82 19.21
N LYS A 12 -4.39 18.55 17.96
CA LYS A 12 -4.65 19.41 16.78
C LYS A 12 -5.38 18.71 15.63
N ASN A 13 -6.02 17.56 15.89
CA ASN A 13 -6.59 16.75 14.81
C ASN A 13 -8.08 17.02 14.63
N ASN A 14 -8.48 17.42 13.42
CA ASN A 14 -9.87 17.56 12.98
C ASN A 14 -10.61 16.21 12.88
N LEU A 15 -10.00 15.10 13.30
CA LEU A 15 -10.58 13.78 13.25
C LEU A 15 -11.61 13.60 14.37
N THR A 16 -12.88 13.77 14.01
CA THR A 16 -14.02 13.70 14.94
C THR A 16 -14.47 12.26 15.17
N ALA A 17 -15.09 12.00 16.33
CA ALA A 17 -15.71 10.72 16.62
C ALA A 17 -16.78 10.33 15.57
N GLY A 18 -17.52 11.31 15.04
CA GLY A 18 -18.52 11.09 13.99
C GLY A 18 -17.91 10.54 12.71
N LEU A 19 -16.78 11.10 12.25
CA LEU A 19 -16.06 10.59 11.07
C LEU A 19 -15.48 9.20 11.33
N ILE A 20 -14.92 8.95 12.50
CA ILE A 20 -14.37 7.63 12.85
C ILE A 20 -15.48 6.58 12.81
N ASN A 21 -16.60 6.81 13.49
CA ASN A 21 -17.72 5.89 13.50
C ASN A 21 -18.26 5.64 12.08
N PHE A 22 -18.42 6.69 11.28
CA PHE A 22 -18.82 6.55 9.89
C PHE A 22 -17.88 5.65 9.09
N ILE A 23 -16.57 5.86 9.21
CA ILE A 23 -15.58 5.04 8.50
C ILE A 23 -15.59 3.59 9.01
N GLU A 24 -15.59 3.38 10.33
CA GLU A 24 -15.52 2.04 10.92
C GLU A 24 -16.79 1.22 10.70
N ASP A 25 -17.97 1.86 10.73
CA ASP A 25 -19.27 1.19 10.64
C ASP A 25 -19.77 1.03 9.20
N GLU A 26 -19.43 1.96 8.28
CA GLU A 26 -20.01 2.00 6.93
C GLU A 26 -19.00 1.70 5.81
N ILE A 27 -17.72 2.03 6.02
CA ILE A 27 -16.70 1.90 4.97
C ILE A 27 -15.88 0.63 5.18
N MET A 28 -15.37 0.40 6.38
CA MET A 28 -14.52 -0.75 6.67
C MET A 28 -15.18 -2.12 6.45
N PRO A 29 -16.50 -2.32 6.65
CA PRO A 29 -17.15 -3.59 6.32
C PRO A 29 -17.11 -3.95 4.82
N ARG A 30 -16.98 -2.97 3.94
CA ARG A 30 -16.89 -3.21 2.49
C ARG A 30 -15.66 -4.03 2.08
N TYR A 31 -14.62 -4.04 2.90
CA TYR A 31 -13.39 -4.81 2.70
C TYR A 31 -13.52 -6.32 3.02
N GLU A 32 -14.63 -6.76 3.63
CA GLU A 32 -14.84 -8.17 3.99
C GLU A 32 -14.98 -9.10 2.78
N ASN A 33 -15.35 -8.55 1.62
CA ASN A 33 -15.53 -9.30 0.37
C ASN A 33 -14.28 -9.29 -0.54
N PHE A 34 -13.18 -8.68 -0.13
CA PHE A 34 -11.96 -8.62 -0.91
C PHE A 34 -11.02 -9.79 -0.61
N ASP A 35 -10.03 -9.99 -1.49
CA ASP A 35 -9.03 -11.03 -1.29
C ASP A 35 -8.14 -10.74 -0.06
N LYS A 36 -7.41 -11.77 0.39
CA LYS A 36 -6.55 -11.67 1.59
C LYS A 36 -5.46 -10.60 1.51
N ALA A 37 -5.09 -10.15 0.32
CA ALA A 37 -4.07 -9.11 0.14
C ALA A 37 -4.63 -7.70 0.34
N HIS A 38 -5.96 -7.55 0.20
CA HIS A 38 -6.68 -6.27 0.24
C HIS A 38 -7.86 -6.33 1.24
N ASP A 39 -7.77 -7.22 2.24
CA ASP A 39 -8.79 -7.39 3.27
C ASP A 39 -8.80 -6.20 4.25
N ARG A 40 -9.75 -6.24 5.18
CA ARG A 40 -9.90 -5.23 6.24
C ARG A 40 -8.62 -5.00 7.05
N ARG A 41 -7.78 -6.02 7.23
CA ARG A 41 -6.50 -5.89 7.97
C ARG A 41 -5.49 -5.08 7.18
N HIS A 42 -5.43 -5.28 5.86
CA HIS A 42 -4.62 -4.44 4.97
C HIS A 42 -5.05 -2.98 5.09
N ALA A 43 -6.34 -2.68 4.94
CA ALA A 43 -6.86 -1.31 5.05
C ALA A 43 -6.49 -0.65 6.39
N PHE A 44 -6.66 -1.36 7.52
CA PHE A 44 -6.24 -0.84 8.84
C PHE A 44 -4.73 -0.63 8.94
N THR A 45 -3.93 -1.48 8.31
CA THR A 45 -2.46 -1.31 8.27
C THR A 45 -2.10 -0.05 7.51
N VAL A 46 -2.70 0.17 6.34
CA VAL A 46 -2.50 1.38 5.53
C VAL A 46 -2.95 2.63 6.28
N MET A 47 -4.12 2.59 6.94
CA MET A 47 -4.59 3.69 7.79
C MET A 47 -3.59 4.02 8.91
N SER A 48 -3.10 3.01 9.62
CA SER A 48 -2.12 3.19 10.71
C SER A 48 -0.79 3.78 10.19
N GLN A 49 -0.29 3.29 9.07
CA GLN A 49 0.94 3.79 8.45
C GLN A 49 0.77 5.21 7.93
N SER A 50 -0.35 5.51 7.26
CA SER A 50 -0.67 6.86 6.79
C SER A 50 -0.68 7.87 7.93
N LEU A 51 -1.34 7.53 9.06
CA LEU A 51 -1.38 8.37 10.24
C LEU A 51 0.01 8.58 10.88
N GLN A 52 0.89 7.57 10.84
CA GLN A 52 2.27 7.73 11.32
C GLN A 52 3.08 8.70 10.45
N LEU A 53 2.80 8.77 9.16
CA LEU A 53 3.49 9.68 8.24
C LEU A 53 3.05 11.15 8.39
N THR A 54 1.85 11.41 8.93
CA THR A 54 1.38 12.79 9.16
C THR A 54 2.30 13.62 10.07
N LYS A 55 3.08 12.96 10.94
CA LYS A 55 4.02 13.66 11.84
C LYS A 55 5.11 14.46 11.12
N PHE A 56 5.34 14.17 9.85
CA PHE A 56 6.38 14.84 9.06
C PHE A 56 5.85 16.03 8.25
N TYR A 57 4.53 16.23 8.20
CA TYR A 57 3.89 17.21 7.32
C TYR A 57 2.73 17.90 8.01
N GLU A 58 2.50 19.16 7.64
CA GLU A 58 1.28 19.87 8.01
C GLU A 58 0.14 19.46 7.08
N VAL A 59 -0.68 18.52 7.52
CA VAL A 59 -1.81 17.96 6.75
C VAL A 59 -3.04 17.81 7.64
N ASP A 60 -4.21 17.82 7.02
CA ASP A 60 -5.47 17.48 7.69
C ASP A 60 -5.52 15.96 7.92
N VAL A 61 -5.45 15.55 9.18
CA VAL A 61 -5.42 14.14 9.57
C VAL A 61 -6.74 13.44 9.27
N ALA A 62 -7.86 14.15 9.30
CA ALA A 62 -9.17 13.61 8.93
C ALA A 62 -9.20 13.21 7.45
N MET A 63 -8.62 14.05 6.58
CA MET A 63 -8.47 13.72 5.15
C MET A 63 -7.57 12.49 4.96
N VAL A 64 -6.40 12.43 5.62
CA VAL A 64 -5.48 11.27 5.54
C VAL A 64 -6.16 9.98 5.97
N TYR A 65 -6.92 10.01 7.07
CA TYR A 65 -7.69 8.88 7.57
C TYR A 65 -8.71 8.39 6.56
N THR A 66 -9.46 9.33 5.96
CA THR A 66 -10.49 9.04 4.95
C THR A 66 -9.87 8.48 3.67
N ILE A 67 -8.79 9.08 3.16
CA ILE A 67 -8.07 8.59 1.98
C ILE A 67 -7.65 7.13 2.18
N ALA A 68 -7.04 6.82 3.33
CA ALA A 68 -6.59 5.47 3.63
C ALA A 68 -7.76 4.46 3.73
N ALA A 69 -8.93 4.90 4.21
CA ALA A 69 -10.12 4.05 4.28
C ALA A 69 -10.77 3.79 2.91
N TYR A 70 -10.63 4.70 1.95
CA TYR A 70 -11.28 4.58 0.64
C TYR A 70 -10.37 4.05 -0.47
N HIS A 71 -9.03 3.96 -0.26
CA HIS A 71 -8.06 3.76 -1.33
C HIS A 71 -8.34 2.55 -2.24
N ASP A 72 -8.80 1.45 -1.70
CA ASP A 72 -9.00 0.19 -2.40
C ASP A 72 -10.47 -0.20 -2.63
N LEU A 73 -11.45 0.64 -2.29
CA LEU A 73 -12.87 0.30 -2.43
C LEU A 73 -13.28 -0.03 -3.88
N GLY A 74 -12.59 0.53 -4.86
CA GLY A 74 -12.79 0.26 -6.28
C GLY A 74 -12.38 -1.14 -6.73
N LEU A 75 -11.76 -1.96 -5.88
CA LEU A 75 -11.47 -3.36 -6.17
C LEU A 75 -12.74 -4.18 -6.46
N SER A 76 -13.89 -3.74 -5.95
CA SER A 76 -15.20 -4.31 -6.31
C SER A 76 -15.48 -4.26 -7.82
N GLU A 77 -14.85 -3.37 -8.58
CA GLU A 77 -14.99 -3.20 -10.03
C GLU A 77 -13.82 -3.78 -10.83
N GLY A 78 -12.88 -4.41 -10.15
CA GLY A 78 -11.74 -5.08 -10.76
C GLY A 78 -10.41 -4.38 -10.56
N ARG A 79 -9.34 -5.18 -10.54
CA ARG A 79 -7.99 -4.75 -10.14
C ARG A 79 -7.34 -3.74 -11.11
N ALA A 80 -7.68 -3.77 -12.40
CA ALA A 80 -7.02 -2.94 -13.40
C ALA A 80 -7.26 -1.45 -13.17
N MET A 81 -8.49 -1.09 -12.82
CA MET A 81 -8.96 0.31 -12.70
C MET A 81 -9.39 0.67 -11.26
N HIS A 82 -9.01 -0.15 -10.24
CA HIS A 82 -9.49 0.06 -8.86
C HIS A 82 -9.22 1.47 -8.33
N HIS A 83 -8.07 2.07 -8.65
CA HIS A 83 -7.69 3.41 -8.19
C HIS A 83 -8.63 4.50 -8.71
N THR A 84 -8.97 4.49 -10.00
CA THR A 84 -9.96 5.40 -10.60
C THR A 84 -11.37 5.13 -10.09
N ALA A 85 -11.74 3.86 -9.94
CA ALA A 85 -13.02 3.47 -9.35
C ALA A 85 -13.14 3.92 -7.88
N SER A 86 -12.07 3.77 -7.08
CA SER A 86 -12.03 4.26 -5.69
C SER A 86 -12.19 5.79 -5.63
N ALA A 87 -11.51 6.52 -6.50
CA ALA A 87 -11.65 7.98 -6.57
C ALA A 87 -13.08 8.42 -6.96
N ARG A 88 -13.71 7.71 -7.89
CA ARG A 88 -15.11 7.93 -8.23
C ARG A 88 -16.04 7.66 -7.04
N ILE A 89 -15.83 6.56 -6.32
CA ILE A 89 -16.59 6.24 -5.10
C ILE A 89 -16.48 7.38 -4.06
N VAL A 90 -15.30 7.99 -3.89
CA VAL A 90 -15.14 9.16 -3.01
C VAL A 90 -16.03 10.33 -3.49
N ARG A 91 -15.99 10.66 -4.79
CA ARG A 91 -16.75 11.78 -5.35
C ARG A 91 -18.27 11.58 -5.25
N GLU A 92 -18.73 10.35 -5.37
CA GLU A 92 -20.15 9.96 -5.34
C GLU A 92 -20.70 9.80 -3.93
N ASP A 93 -19.84 9.66 -2.90
CA ASP A 93 -20.29 9.50 -1.51
C ASP A 93 -20.69 10.84 -0.88
N GLU A 94 -21.94 11.22 -1.06
CA GLU A 94 -22.47 12.48 -0.52
C GLU A 94 -22.38 12.61 1.00
N ARG A 95 -22.23 11.50 1.73
CA ARG A 95 -22.10 11.51 3.20
C ARG A 95 -20.80 12.18 3.64
N LEU A 96 -19.77 12.20 2.80
CA LEU A 96 -18.51 12.89 3.05
C LEU A 96 -18.70 14.42 3.18
N ARG A 97 -19.75 14.98 2.59
CA ARG A 97 -20.09 16.42 2.71
C ARG A 97 -20.45 16.86 4.14
N GLN A 98 -20.72 15.92 5.03
CA GLN A 98 -20.91 16.19 6.45
C GLN A 98 -19.61 16.53 7.18
N PHE A 99 -18.46 16.14 6.59
CA PHE A 99 -17.15 16.22 7.21
C PHE A 99 -16.17 17.10 6.43
N PHE A 100 -16.36 17.25 5.11
CA PHE A 100 -15.43 17.89 4.20
C PHE A 100 -16.11 18.85 3.24
N THR A 101 -15.36 19.89 2.84
CA THR A 101 -15.79 20.79 1.75
C THR A 101 -15.65 20.07 0.39
N PRO A 102 -16.32 20.57 -0.67
CA PRO A 102 -16.15 20.00 -2.02
C PRO A 102 -14.69 19.93 -2.48
N GLU A 103 -13.88 20.94 -2.18
CA GLU A 103 -12.47 21.01 -2.53
C GLU A 103 -11.62 19.96 -1.77
N GLN A 104 -11.98 19.71 -0.51
CA GLN A 104 -11.33 18.64 0.27
C GLN A 104 -11.72 17.26 -0.28
N ILE A 105 -12.97 17.05 -0.70
CA ILE A 105 -13.43 15.80 -1.31
C ILE A 105 -12.67 15.52 -2.62
N GLU A 106 -12.47 16.54 -3.47
CA GLU A 106 -11.65 16.38 -4.68
C GLU A 106 -10.20 16.05 -4.34
N THR A 107 -9.62 16.69 -3.34
CA THR A 107 -8.26 16.37 -2.87
C THR A 107 -8.16 14.94 -2.35
N ILE A 108 -9.18 14.46 -1.63
CA ILE A 108 -9.27 13.07 -1.15
C ILE A 108 -9.36 12.10 -2.34
N ALA A 109 -10.23 12.39 -3.32
CA ALA A 109 -10.41 11.57 -4.50
C ALA A 109 -9.11 11.49 -5.34
N ASP A 110 -8.47 12.61 -5.55
CA ASP A 110 -7.19 12.69 -6.26
C ASP A 110 -6.09 11.89 -5.56
N ALA A 111 -6.00 11.97 -4.24
CA ALA A 111 -5.04 11.19 -3.47
C ALA A 111 -5.33 9.68 -3.54
N VAL A 112 -6.60 9.30 -3.46
CA VAL A 112 -7.04 7.90 -3.64
C VAL A 112 -6.67 7.38 -5.03
N GLU A 113 -6.83 8.18 -6.08
CA GLU A 113 -6.42 7.78 -7.44
C GLU A 113 -4.90 7.62 -7.56
N ASP A 114 -4.14 8.46 -6.88
CA ASP A 114 -2.67 8.51 -6.96
C ASP A 114 -1.96 7.37 -6.22
N HIS A 115 -2.66 6.57 -5.38
CA HIS A 115 -2.00 5.56 -4.54
C HIS A 115 -1.32 4.44 -5.34
N ARG A 116 -1.78 4.14 -6.56
CA ARG A 116 -1.35 2.97 -7.32
C ARG A 116 0.16 3.01 -7.64
N ALA A 117 0.87 1.92 -7.29
CA ALA A 117 2.32 1.82 -7.46
C ALA A 117 2.80 1.89 -8.92
N SER A 118 1.96 1.50 -9.87
CA SER A 118 2.28 1.52 -11.32
C SER A 118 1.88 2.81 -12.03
N ASN A 119 1.40 3.84 -11.32
CA ASN A 119 1.19 5.15 -11.90
C ASN A 119 2.54 5.73 -12.36
N LEU A 120 2.56 6.27 -13.58
CA LEU A 120 3.77 6.82 -14.20
C LEU A 120 4.09 8.26 -13.73
N HIS A 121 3.12 8.92 -13.10
CA HIS A 121 3.26 10.28 -12.61
C HIS A 121 3.48 10.31 -11.10
N GLU A 122 4.08 11.38 -10.63
CA GLU A 122 4.17 11.69 -9.21
C GLU A 122 2.78 11.98 -8.65
N PRO A 123 2.45 11.53 -7.41
CA PRO A 123 1.20 11.91 -6.76
C PRO A 123 1.01 13.43 -6.71
N ARG A 124 -0.17 13.90 -7.08
CA ARG A 124 -0.51 15.33 -7.25
C ARG A 124 -0.32 16.15 -5.96
N THR A 125 -0.53 15.54 -4.82
CA THR A 125 -0.49 16.23 -3.52
C THR A 125 0.32 15.45 -2.50
N ILE A 126 0.63 16.09 -1.38
CA ILE A 126 1.24 15.41 -0.22
C ILE A 126 0.33 14.29 0.31
N TYR A 127 -0.99 14.41 0.20
CA TYR A 127 -1.94 13.37 0.57
C TYR A 127 -1.78 12.12 -0.29
N GLY A 128 -1.66 12.29 -1.61
CA GLY A 128 -1.36 11.21 -2.55
C GLY A 128 -0.02 10.54 -2.26
N LYS A 129 1.02 11.33 -1.88
CA LYS A 129 2.33 10.79 -1.48
C LYS A 129 2.24 9.94 -0.21
N ILE A 130 1.50 10.40 0.79
CA ILE A 130 1.31 9.69 2.06
C ILE A 130 0.62 8.34 1.83
N ILE A 131 -0.49 8.31 1.09
CA ILE A 131 -1.21 7.06 0.84
C ILE A 131 -0.41 6.11 -0.04
N ALA A 132 0.22 6.61 -1.10
CA ALA A 132 1.07 5.82 -1.97
C ALA A 132 2.27 5.21 -1.21
N GLU A 133 2.84 5.92 -0.25
CA GLU A 133 3.89 5.43 0.62
C GLU A 133 3.39 4.37 1.61
N ALA A 134 2.25 4.63 2.25
CA ALA A 134 1.67 3.77 3.27
C ALA A 134 1.17 2.43 2.72
N ASP A 135 0.65 2.43 1.49
CA ASP A 135 0.19 1.22 0.81
C ASP A 135 1.35 0.31 0.34
N ARG A 136 2.56 0.83 0.27
CA ARG A 136 3.74 0.04 -0.11
C ARG A 136 4.38 -0.62 1.11
N ILE A 137 4.19 -1.92 1.24
CA ILE A 137 4.86 -2.70 2.27
C ILE A 137 6.20 -3.19 1.71
N ILE A 138 7.29 -2.61 2.19
CA ILE A 138 8.66 -3.02 1.84
C ILE A 138 9.17 -3.95 2.92
N GLU A 139 9.00 -5.25 2.70
CA GLU A 139 9.50 -6.34 3.53
C GLU A 139 10.23 -7.33 2.61
N PRO A 140 11.57 -7.31 2.54
CA PRO A 140 12.33 -8.09 1.56
C PRO A 140 11.99 -9.58 1.54
N GLU A 141 11.92 -10.21 2.70
CA GLU A 141 11.57 -11.63 2.83
C GLU A 141 10.17 -11.93 2.28
N THR A 142 9.18 -11.12 2.65
CA THR A 142 7.80 -11.25 2.14
C THR A 142 7.73 -11.04 0.63
N ILE A 143 8.47 -10.06 0.11
CA ILE A 143 8.54 -9.79 -1.34
C ILE A 143 9.13 -10.99 -2.08
N MET A 144 10.26 -11.51 -1.62
CA MET A 144 10.92 -12.67 -2.22
C MET A 144 10.03 -13.91 -2.15
N THR A 145 9.43 -14.19 -0.99
CA THR A 145 8.52 -15.33 -0.79
C THR A 145 7.32 -15.26 -1.74
N ARG A 146 6.62 -14.13 -1.82
CA ARG A 146 5.50 -13.95 -2.75
C ARG A 146 5.91 -14.07 -4.21
N THR A 147 7.12 -13.59 -4.56
CA THR A 147 7.65 -13.70 -5.92
C THR A 147 7.89 -15.15 -6.31
N VAL A 148 8.44 -15.96 -5.40
CA VAL A 148 8.64 -17.40 -5.59
C VAL A 148 7.31 -18.13 -5.67
N GLN A 149 6.39 -17.91 -4.72
CA GLN A 149 5.05 -18.52 -4.71
C GLN A 149 4.28 -18.25 -6.00
N TYR A 150 4.31 -17.00 -6.48
CA TYR A 150 3.70 -16.64 -7.76
C TYR A 150 4.32 -17.46 -8.91
N GLY A 151 5.64 -17.60 -8.93
CA GLY A 151 6.32 -18.39 -9.93
C GLY A 151 5.89 -19.86 -9.90
N LEU A 152 5.94 -20.49 -8.73
CA LEU A 152 5.55 -21.89 -8.54
C LEU A 152 4.10 -22.16 -8.96
N SER A 153 3.19 -21.25 -8.63
CA SER A 153 1.78 -21.35 -9.01
C SER A 153 1.54 -21.13 -10.50
N ARG A 154 2.18 -20.12 -11.10
CA ARG A 154 1.87 -19.66 -12.46
C ARG A 154 2.66 -20.38 -13.55
N TYR A 155 3.84 -20.88 -13.21
CA TYR A 155 4.78 -21.50 -14.14
C TYR A 155 5.28 -22.85 -13.60
N PRO A 156 4.41 -23.86 -13.39
CA PRO A 156 4.73 -25.10 -12.69
C PRO A 156 5.75 -25.99 -13.42
N THR A 157 6.00 -25.71 -14.69
CA THR A 157 6.94 -26.48 -15.54
C THR A 157 8.37 -25.95 -15.55
N LEU A 158 8.61 -24.76 -14.96
CA LEU A 158 9.96 -24.21 -14.88
C LEU A 158 10.84 -25.01 -13.93
N THR A 159 12.12 -25.14 -14.29
CA THR A 159 13.17 -25.67 -13.41
C THR A 159 13.42 -24.69 -12.23
N LYS A 160 14.18 -25.17 -11.23
CA LYS A 160 14.60 -24.32 -10.10
C LYS A 160 15.35 -23.07 -10.60
N ASP A 161 16.32 -23.26 -11.48
CA ASP A 161 17.16 -22.17 -11.97
C ASP A 161 16.35 -21.13 -12.75
N GLU A 162 15.43 -21.55 -13.60
CA GLU A 162 14.52 -20.67 -14.33
C GLU A 162 13.60 -19.88 -13.37
N HIS A 163 13.12 -20.52 -12.29
CA HIS A 163 12.35 -19.81 -11.24
C HIS A 163 13.17 -18.73 -10.54
N ILE A 164 14.44 -19.04 -10.20
CA ILE A 164 15.33 -18.08 -9.56
C ILE A 164 15.65 -16.91 -10.49
N GLU A 165 16.02 -17.18 -11.75
CA GLU A 165 16.29 -16.14 -12.74
C GLU A 165 15.10 -15.22 -12.97
N ARG A 166 13.90 -15.80 -13.11
CA ARG A 166 12.66 -15.05 -13.22
C ARG A 166 12.42 -14.17 -11.99
N ALA A 167 12.65 -14.72 -10.79
CA ALA A 167 12.46 -13.97 -9.54
C ALA A 167 13.43 -12.80 -9.42
N VAL A 168 14.74 -13.03 -9.74
CA VAL A 168 15.76 -11.98 -9.78
C VAL A 168 15.40 -10.89 -10.76
N ALA A 169 14.99 -11.25 -11.98
CA ALA A 169 14.59 -10.28 -13.01
C ALA A 169 13.42 -9.42 -12.53
N HIS A 170 12.36 -10.04 -11.99
CA HIS A 170 11.20 -9.33 -11.49
C HIS A 170 11.54 -8.39 -10.31
N ILE A 171 12.36 -8.85 -9.36
CA ILE A 171 12.76 -8.05 -8.20
C ILE A 171 13.61 -6.85 -8.65
N LYS A 172 14.55 -7.03 -9.58
CA LYS A 172 15.36 -5.96 -10.14
C LYS A 172 14.52 -4.93 -10.90
N GLU A 173 13.58 -5.40 -11.75
CA GLU A 173 12.69 -4.55 -12.53
C GLU A 173 11.81 -3.67 -11.62
N LYS A 174 11.35 -4.22 -10.51
CA LYS A 174 10.43 -3.49 -9.61
C LYS A 174 11.15 -2.69 -8.55
N TYR A 175 12.11 -3.28 -7.83
CA TYR A 175 12.69 -2.72 -6.60
C TYR A 175 14.14 -2.24 -6.77
N GLY A 176 14.85 -2.66 -7.82
CA GLY A 176 16.22 -2.25 -8.09
C GLY A 176 16.36 -0.74 -8.23
N ARG A 177 17.59 -0.22 -8.29
CA ARG A 177 17.86 1.23 -8.37
C ARG A 177 17.23 1.89 -9.61
N GLY A 178 17.16 1.17 -10.73
CA GLY A 178 16.44 1.57 -11.94
C GLY A 178 14.99 1.11 -12.01
N GLY A 179 14.48 0.44 -10.97
CA GLY A 179 13.15 -0.15 -10.96
C GLY A 179 12.02 0.89 -10.88
N TYR A 180 10.80 0.44 -11.16
CA TYR A 180 9.65 1.34 -11.19
C TYR A 180 9.06 1.63 -9.80
N MET A 181 9.47 0.93 -8.73
CA MET A 181 9.03 1.23 -7.37
C MET A 181 9.54 2.61 -6.94
N ARG A 182 8.61 3.52 -6.70
CA ARG A 182 8.87 4.88 -6.20
C ARG A 182 8.32 5.03 -4.80
N LEU A 183 9.11 5.60 -3.91
CA LEU A 183 8.71 6.05 -2.58
C LEU A 183 8.81 7.57 -2.54
N TRP A 184 7.90 8.19 -1.79
CA TRP A 184 7.70 9.64 -1.85
C TRP A 184 8.02 10.35 -0.54
N ILE A 185 8.19 9.58 0.54
CA ILE A 185 8.45 10.10 1.88
C ILE A 185 9.83 9.61 2.36
N PRO A 186 10.89 10.40 2.18
CA PRO A 186 12.26 9.97 2.52
C PRO A 186 12.45 9.57 4.00
N GLN A 187 11.60 10.13 4.89
CA GLN A 187 11.64 9.84 6.32
C GLN A 187 10.86 8.57 6.70
N SER A 188 10.22 7.91 5.75
CA SER A 188 9.46 6.69 6.00
C SER A 188 10.38 5.50 6.30
N GLN A 189 9.86 4.56 7.06
CA GLN A 189 10.54 3.30 7.28
C GLN A 189 10.66 2.47 5.99
N ASN A 190 9.71 2.62 5.08
CA ASN A 190 9.75 1.99 3.77
C ASN A 190 10.96 2.46 2.93
N SER A 191 11.31 3.76 3.00
CA SER A 191 12.48 4.30 2.30
C SER A 191 13.79 3.68 2.81
N VAL A 192 13.93 3.51 4.11
CA VAL A 192 15.10 2.82 4.72
C VAL A 192 15.15 1.38 4.26
N ARG A 193 14.05 0.63 4.39
CA ARG A 193 13.96 -0.78 4.00
C ARG A 193 14.18 -1.01 2.51
N LEU A 194 13.70 -0.11 1.67
CA LEU A 194 13.95 -0.20 0.22
C LEU A 194 15.43 -0.03 -0.10
N GLU A 195 16.12 0.87 0.59
CA GLU A 195 17.56 1.04 0.37
C GLU A 195 18.36 -0.17 0.85
N GLU A 196 18.01 -0.75 2.00
CA GLU A 196 18.58 -2.01 2.47
C GLU A 196 18.34 -3.15 1.47
N PHE A 197 17.12 -3.25 0.93
CA PHE A 197 16.78 -4.26 -0.08
C PHE A 197 17.54 -4.02 -1.39
N ARG A 198 17.74 -2.78 -1.80
CA ARG A 198 18.56 -2.43 -2.97
C ARG A 198 20.01 -2.86 -2.82
N MET A 199 20.59 -2.74 -1.63
CA MET A 199 21.94 -3.24 -1.37
C MET A 199 22.02 -4.77 -1.56
N MET A 200 20.99 -5.52 -1.10
CA MET A 200 20.89 -6.96 -1.36
C MET A 200 20.72 -7.26 -2.87
N ILE A 201 19.88 -6.50 -3.58
CA ILE A 201 19.64 -6.66 -5.02
C ILE A 201 20.92 -6.39 -5.83
N ASP A 202 21.73 -5.41 -5.44
CA ASP A 202 23.01 -5.08 -6.07
C ASP A 202 24.05 -6.22 -5.88
N ASN A 203 23.94 -6.98 -4.78
CA ASN A 203 24.68 -8.21 -4.57
C ASN A 203 23.89 -9.43 -5.10
N GLU A 204 23.94 -9.64 -6.42
CA GLU A 204 23.14 -10.69 -7.08
C GLU A 204 23.35 -12.09 -6.50
N ASN A 205 24.58 -12.41 -6.05
CA ASN A 205 24.86 -13.71 -5.43
C ASN A 205 24.12 -13.89 -4.09
N GLU A 206 23.99 -12.84 -3.31
CA GLU A 206 23.24 -12.84 -2.05
C GLU A 206 21.73 -12.98 -2.31
N LEU A 207 21.21 -12.19 -3.26
CA LEU A 207 19.81 -12.29 -3.67
C LEU A 207 19.45 -13.70 -4.17
N LYS A 208 20.28 -14.29 -5.04
CA LYS A 208 20.06 -15.65 -5.54
C LYS A 208 20.06 -16.69 -4.43
N ARG A 209 21.02 -16.65 -3.49
CA ARG A 209 21.07 -17.57 -2.34
C ARG A 209 19.81 -17.47 -1.48
N SER A 210 19.35 -16.24 -1.19
CA SER A 210 18.13 -16.03 -0.41
C SER A 210 16.90 -16.60 -1.13
N LEU A 211 16.80 -16.38 -2.45
CA LEU A 211 15.71 -16.94 -3.27
C LEU A 211 15.76 -18.47 -3.36
N GLU A 212 16.94 -19.08 -3.39
CA GLU A 212 17.10 -20.55 -3.41
C GLU A 212 16.62 -21.20 -2.10
N VAL A 213 16.91 -20.57 -0.95
CA VAL A 213 16.42 -21.02 0.35
C VAL A 213 14.89 -20.95 0.36
N ILE A 214 14.32 -19.79 0.03
CA ILE A 214 12.88 -19.56 -0.01
C ILE A 214 12.21 -20.53 -1.01
N TYR A 215 12.81 -20.73 -2.20
CA TYR A 215 12.27 -21.69 -3.18
C TYR A 215 12.16 -23.09 -2.60
N SER A 216 13.21 -23.55 -1.89
CA SER A 216 13.24 -24.90 -1.32
C SER A 216 12.16 -25.07 -0.23
N GLU A 217 11.97 -24.06 0.61
CA GLU A 217 10.92 -24.04 1.63
C GLU A 217 9.51 -24.02 1.01
N GLN A 218 9.29 -23.16 0.03
CA GLN A 218 7.99 -23.04 -0.60
C GLN A 218 7.65 -24.26 -1.46
N LYS A 219 8.62 -24.84 -2.15
CA LYS A 219 8.39 -26.03 -2.98
C LYS A 219 7.96 -27.26 -2.17
N ALA A 220 8.38 -27.35 -0.91
CA ALA A 220 7.95 -28.42 0.00
C ALA A 220 6.46 -28.33 0.38
N CYS A 221 5.82 -27.18 0.13
CA CYS A 221 4.40 -26.92 0.42
C CYS A 221 3.49 -27.10 -0.81
N TYR A 222 4.07 -27.37 -2.03
CA TYR A 222 3.36 -27.62 -3.29
C TYR A 222 3.47 -29.07 -3.73
#